data_6b807a199b89d7a2179b9c590e787960
#
_entry.id   6b807a199b89d7a2179b9c590e787960
#
_cell.length_a   1.000
_cell.length_b   1.000
_cell.length_c   1.000
_cell.angle_alpha   90.00
_cell.angle_beta   90.00
_cell.angle_gamma   90.00
#
_symmetry.space_group_name_H-M   'P 1'
#
loop_
_entity.id
_entity.type
_entity.pdbx_description
1 polymer ?
#
loop_
_entity_poly.entity_id
_entity_poly.type
_entity_poly.pdbx_seq_one_letter_code
_entity_poly.pdbx_strand_id
1 'polypeptide(L)'
;MCLTMFIALLSPYNSHAQDTSKILPNGTEGLTFRPRAADSILFKQKTKLPANEFEGTYATFKVGLGYIGDFTAYAQDKVFKQQMDSAGLDLTPHYQTRDFRILGSGRILTSKRYLAYKFAYMYDGDKKVWLIRETGVTIGVPELKGNIFIGRTKEGFSMIKVMNGHSGIANERLMAVDPIPILADGIKYFGYLPKQRIVLNLGYFNDILSKKQSFSTLSSQFVARIAWLPIYNIEKNEILYIGTNFQYGKPLNGKFTLKSRPESNPTPQLINTGEFAADKTFTYGGEIYYRNNGLTIASEVMSHNFYSKSTTNHQFKGGDVLVAYILTGAVRPYHTETTVFGFVPVKKSVFKGGWGEWEAVLHVSSFNLNEKDIQGGKFTRITPMVNWYMSKNFRMEFIYGYGILDRYGLKGNVQFFETRLQLTIM
;
A
#
# COMPACT_ATOMS: atom_id res chain seq x y z
N MET A 1 34.90 -4.81 3.71
CA MET A 1 34.42 -5.98 4.46
C MET A 1 32.97 -6.39 4.15
N CYS A 2 32.27 -5.72 3.22
CA CYS A 2 30.89 -6.07 2.83
C CYS A 2 30.77 -6.87 1.51
N LEU A 3 31.82 -7.04 0.74
CA LEU A 3 31.75 -7.69 -0.58
C LEU A 3 32.02 -9.20 -0.53
N THR A 4 32.69 -9.67 0.50
CA THR A 4 33.07 -11.10 0.66
C THR A 4 31.92 -11.99 1.17
N MET A 5 30.89 -11.43 1.74
CA MET A 5 29.74 -12.19 2.25
C MET A 5 28.72 -12.59 1.16
N PHE A 6 28.81 -11.99 -0.04
CA PHE A 6 27.88 -12.25 -1.15
C PHE A 6 28.25 -13.48 -2.01
N ILE A 7 29.52 -13.90 -1.99
CA ILE A 7 30.00 -15.01 -2.84
C ILE A 7 29.78 -16.38 -2.18
N ALA A 8 29.68 -16.42 -0.85
CA ALA A 8 29.47 -17.70 -0.12
C ALA A 8 28.04 -18.25 -0.23
N LEU A 9 27.07 -17.49 -0.75
CA LEU A 9 25.67 -17.91 -0.89
C LEU A 9 25.35 -18.66 -2.21
N LEU A 10 26.33 -18.89 -3.07
CA LEU A 10 26.15 -19.51 -4.38
C LEU A 10 26.50 -21.00 -4.46
N SER A 11 26.88 -21.66 -3.35
CA SER A 11 27.12 -23.10 -3.36
C SER A 11 25.82 -23.92 -3.39
N PRO A 12 25.74 -25.01 -4.18
CA PRO A 12 24.53 -25.82 -4.30
C PRO A 12 24.35 -26.67 -3.06
N TYR A 13 23.38 -26.35 -2.23
CA TYR A 13 22.94 -27.21 -1.13
C TYR A 13 21.73 -28.03 -1.55
N ASN A 14 21.85 -29.35 -1.52
CA ASN A 14 20.74 -30.28 -1.70
C ASN A 14 19.86 -30.26 -0.45
N SER A 15 18.69 -29.65 -0.49
CA SER A 15 17.70 -29.75 0.57
C SER A 15 16.43 -30.41 0.04
N HIS A 16 16.05 -31.52 0.67
CA HIS A 16 14.73 -32.12 0.50
C HIS A 16 13.66 -31.10 0.94
N ALA A 17 12.79 -30.72 0.03
CA ALA A 17 11.63 -29.90 0.31
C ALA A 17 10.60 -30.75 1.09
N GLN A 18 10.28 -30.35 2.32
CA GLN A 18 9.12 -30.88 3.02
C GLN A 18 7.84 -30.34 2.40
N ASP A 19 6.96 -31.26 2.04
CA ASP A 19 5.64 -31.04 1.47
C ASP A 19 4.72 -30.31 2.47
N THR A 20 4.32 -29.08 2.13
CA THR A 20 3.24 -28.36 2.80
C THR A 20 2.10 -28.09 1.83
N SER A 21 1.69 -29.11 1.08
CA SER A 21 0.52 -29.04 0.24
C SER A 21 -0.72 -29.48 1.01
N LYS A 22 -1.36 -28.57 1.75
CA LYS A 22 -2.79 -28.73 2.08
C LYS A 22 -3.49 -27.39 2.16
N ILE A 23 -4.43 -27.21 1.23
CA ILE A 23 -5.65 -26.41 1.26
C ILE A 23 -5.49 -24.89 1.24
N LEU A 24 -5.62 -24.32 0.04
CA LEU A 24 -6.11 -22.95 -0.13
C LEU A 24 -7.36 -22.99 -1.02
N PRO A 25 -8.46 -22.33 -0.64
CA PRO A 25 -9.63 -22.20 -1.50
C PRO A 25 -9.31 -21.34 -2.72
N ASN A 26 -9.85 -21.75 -3.86
CA ASN A 26 -9.74 -21.06 -5.14
C ASN A 26 -10.23 -19.61 -5.04
N GLY A 27 -9.43 -18.67 -5.55
CA GLY A 27 -9.93 -17.39 -5.98
C GLY A 27 -9.37 -16.12 -5.32
N THR A 28 -8.05 -15.94 -5.28
CA THR A 28 -7.45 -14.63 -5.03
C THR A 28 -6.16 -14.50 -5.81
N GLU A 29 -6.27 -14.03 -7.05
CA GLU A 29 -5.14 -13.74 -7.90
C GLU A 29 -4.94 -12.24 -8.07
N GLY A 30 -4.44 -11.60 -7.03
CA GLY A 30 -3.61 -10.41 -7.21
C GLY A 30 -2.17 -10.87 -6.98
N LEU A 31 -1.21 -10.55 -7.84
CA LEU A 31 0.24 -10.82 -7.77
C LEU A 31 0.73 -11.65 -6.55
N THR A 32 0.06 -12.76 -6.27
CA THR A 32 0.41 -13.69 -5.21
C THR A 32 1.40 -14.67 -5.78
N PHE A 33 2.62 -14.61 -5.30
CA PHE A 33 3.66 -15.56 -5.61
C PHE A 33 3.31 -16.89 -4.93
N ARG A 34 2.61 -17.79 -5.66
CA ARG A 34 2.49 -19.17 -5.22
C ARG A 34 3.74 -19.94 -5.68
N PRO A 35 4.52 -20.55 -4.79
CA PRO A 35 5.42 -21.61 -5.22
C PRO A 35 4.53 -22.74 -5.78
N ARG A 36 4.70 -23.07 -7.05
CA ARG A 36 4.12 -24.30 -7.60
C ARG A 36 4.84 -25.44 -6.89
N ALA A 37 4.11 -26.34 -6.23
CA ALA A 37 4.68 -27.56 -5.70
C ALA A 37 5.50 -28.24 -6.79
N ALA A 38 6.69 -28.66 -6.44
CA ALA A 38 7.56 -29.43 -7.32
C ALA A 38 6.79 -30.62 -7.87
N ASP A 39 6.90 -30.83 -9.17
CA ASP A 39 6.32 -31.86 -9.99
C ASP A 39 6.02 -33.18 -9.26
N SER A 40 4.78 -33.37 -8.86
CA SER A 40 4.21 -34.72 -8.75
C SER A 40 3.69 -35.09 -10.13
N ILE A 41 4.29 -36.07 -10.72
CA ILE A 41 3.84 -36.75 -11.95
C ILE A 41 2.53 -37.46 -11.64
N LEU A 42 1.42 -36.75 -11.58
CA LEU A 42 0.09 -37.28 -11.60
C LEU A 42 -0.80 -36.38 -12.44
N PHE A 43 -1.10 -36.87 -13.63
CA PHE A 43 -2.12 -36.39 -14.58
C PHE A 43 -2.53 -34.93 -14.44
N LYS A 44 -1.79 -34.02 -15.10
CA LYS A 44 -2.21 -32.64 -15.34
C LYS A 44 -3.48 -32.66 -16.21
N GLN A 45 -4.66 -32.50 -15.58
CA GLN A 45 -5.70 -31.76 -16.29
C GLN A 45 -5.11 -30.39 -16.61
N LYS A 46 -4.92 -30.07 -17.90
CA LYS A 46 -4.58 -28.72 -18.37
C LYS A 46 -5.75 -27.82 -17.98
N THR A 47 -5.70 -27.23 -16.79
CA THR A 47 -6.59 -26.14 -16.44
C THR A 47 -6.29 -25.02 -17.43
N LYS A 48 -7.30 -24.63 -18.21
CA LYS A 48 -7.19 -23.56 -19.20
C LYS A 48 -6.69 -22.30 -18.47
N LEU A 49 -5.53 -21.79 -18.87
CA LEU A 49 -4.99 -20.56 -18.30
C LEU A 49 -5.99 -19.41 -18.51
N PRO A 50 -6.08 -18.45 -17.55
CA PRO A 50 -6.79 -17.21 -17.78
C PRO A 50 -6.33 -16.54 -19.08
N ALA A 51 -7.23 -15.80 -19.75
CA ALA A 51 -6.93 -15.20 -21.05
C ALA A 51 -5.77 -14.17 -21.03
N ASN A 52 -5.41 -13.68 -19.86
CA ASN A 52 -4.32 -12.74 -19.64
C ASN A 52 -3.02 -13.39 -19.14
N GLU A 53 -2.95 -14.74 -19.11
CA GLU A 53 -1.78 -15.49 -18.68
C GLU A 53 -1.23 -16.37 -19.80
N PHE A 54 0.09 -16.33 -19.96
CA PHE A 54 0.83 -17.07 -21.00
C PHE A 54 1.93 -17.88 -20.34
N GLU A 55 2.06 -19.14 -20.70
CA GLU A 55 3.14 -20.03 -20.22
C GLU A 55 3.97 -20.49 -21.43
N GLY A 56 5.22 -20.05 -21.47
CA GLY A 56 6.22 -20.50 -22.43
C GLY A 56 7.16 -21.53 -21.82
N THR A 57 8.09 -22.04 -22.62
CA THR A 57 9.10 -23.03 -22.18
C THR A 57 10.01 -22.48 -21.08
N TYR A 58 10.38 -21.21 -21.16
CA TYR A 58 11.38 -20.59 -20.30
C TYR A 58 10.80 -19.66 -19.24
N ALA A 59 9.62 -19.10 -19.50
CA ALA A 59 9.01 -18.11 -18.61
C ALA A 59 7.49 -18.11 -18.73
N THR A 60 6.82 -17.68 -17.65
CA THR A 60 5.42 -17.29 -17.70
C THR A 60 5.31 -15.80 -17.89
N PHE A 61 4.21 -15.33 -18.46
CA PHE A 61 3.90 -13.91 -18.59
C PHE A 61 2.42 -13.68 -18.31
N LYS A 62 2.12 -12.65 -17.52
CA LYS A 62 0.76 -12.23 -17.18
C LYS A 62 0.63 -10.73 -17.45
N VAL A 63 -0.44 -10.34 -18.15
CA VAL A 63 -0.80 -8.95 -18.38
C VAL A 63 -1.93 -8.54 -17.42
N GLY A 64 -1.82 -7.38 -16.82
CA GLY A 64 -2.84 -6.80 -15.98
C GLY A 64 -3.18 -5.37 -16.39
N LEU A 65 -4.38 -4.95 -16.03
CA LEU A 65 -4.85 -3.57 -16.17
C LEU A 65 -5.46 -3.10 -14.86
N GLY A 66 -5.25 -1.85 -14.52
CA GLY A 66 -5.87 -1.19 -13.38
C GLY A 66 -6.39 0.18 -13.77
N TYR A 67 -7.58 0.51 -13.32
CA TYR A 67 -8.18 1.82 -13.51
C TYR A 67 -8.89 2.25 -12.23
N ILE A 68 -8.73 3.50 -11.83
CA ILE A 68 -9.49 4.15 -10.77
C ILE A 68 -9.93 5.51 -11.27
N GLY A 69 -11.23 5.76 -11.20
CA GLY A 69 -11.85 7.06 -11.47
C GLY A 69 -12.64 7.52 -10.27
N ASP A 70 -12.44 8.76 -9.86
CA ASP A 70 -13.05 9.38 -8.70
C ASP A 70 -13.92 10.57 -9.12
N PHE A 71 -15.11 10.68 -8.57
CA PHE A 71 -15.90 11.88 -8.59
C PHE A 71 -16.04 12.40 -7.15
N THR A 72 -15.83 13.69 -6.94
CA THR A 72 -15.95 14.31 -5.62
C THR A 72 -16.72 15.63 -5.71
N ALA A 73 -17.64 15.83 -4.77
CA ALA A 73 -18.34 17.08 -4.52
C ALA A 73 -18.15 17.51 -3.06
N TYR A 74 -18.28 18.79 -2.78
CA TYR A 74 -17.96 19.37 -1.47
C TYR A 74 -19.07 20.25 -0.95
N ALA A 75 -19.22 20.30 0.40
CA ALA A 75 -19.91 21.36 1.10
C ALA A 75 -19.00 21.93 2.18
N GLN A 76 -18.88 23.25 2.25
CA GLN A 76 -17.90 23.96 3.09
C GLN A 76 -18.64 24.94 4.00
N ASP A 77 -18.20 25.06 5.28
CA ASP A 77 -18.62 26.17 6.08
C ASP A 77 -17.85 27.47 5.71
N LYS A 78 -18.31 28.59 6.26
CA LYS A 78 -17.72 29.91 5.95
C LYS A 78 -16.25 30.00 6.35
N VAL A 79 -15.88 29.42 7.49
CA VAL A 79 -14.50 29.46 8.01
C VAL A 79 -13.59 28.61 7.16
N PHE A 80 -14.04 27.42 6.76
CA PHE A 80 -13.25 26.57 5.86
C PHE A 80 -13.04 27.23 4.50
N LYS A 81 -14.12 27.79 3.92
CA LYS A 81 -14.04 28.54 2.65
C LYS A 81 -13.06 29.69 2.74
N GLN A 82 -13.11 30.50 3.81
CA GLN A 82 -12.14 31.58 4.02
C GLN A 82 -10.69 31.06 4.07
N GLN A 83 -10.43 29.94 4.72
CA GLN A 83 -9.09 29.34 4.74
C GLN A 83 -8.64 28.86 3.36
N MET A 84 -9.56 28.35 2.53
CA MET A 84 -9.26 27.94 1.16
C MET A 84 -8.97 29.15 0.27
N ASP A 85 -9.84 30.15 0.30
CA ASP A 85 -9.66 31.38 -0.45
C ASP A 85 -8.30 32.03 -0.11
N SER A 86 -7.93 32.12 1.18
CA SER A 86 -6.65 32.61 1.65
C SER A 86 -5.43 31.80 1.18
N ALA A 87 -5.62 30.52 0.90
CA ALA A 87 -4.59 29.64 0.38
C ALA A 87 -4.57 29.56 -1.16
N GLY A 88 -5.46 30.28 -1.85
CA GLY A 88 -5.62 30.22 -3.30
C GLY A 88 -6.11 28.86 -3.78
N LEU A 89 -6.88 28.16 -2.94
CA LEU A 89 -7.42 26.83 -3.24
C LEU A 89 -8.93 26.93 -3.49
N ASP A 90 -9.41 26.16 -4.46
CA ASP A 90 -10.85 26.03 -4.74
C ASP A 90 -11.28 24.57 -4.68
N LEU A 91 -12.46 24.34 -4.08
CA LEU A 91 -13.07 23.02 -4.01
C LEU A 91 -14.34 23.03 -4.87
N THR A 92 -14.17 22.67 -6.13
CA THR A 92 -15.28 22.49 -7.07
C THR A 92 -15.55 21.00 -7.32
N PRO A 93 -16.81 20.60 -7.49
CA PRO A 93 -17.12 19.21 -7.89
C PRO A 93 -16.47 18.88 -9.22
N HIS A 94 -15.76 17.76 -9.27
CA HIS A 94 -15.17 17.30 -10.53
C HIS A 94 -14.89 15.79 -10.50
N TYR A 95 -14.70 15.26 -11.70
CA TYR A 95 -14.25 13.91 -11.94
C TYR A 95 -12.73 13.93 -12.22
N GLN A 96 -12.03 12.93 -11.70
CA GLN A 96 -10.61 12.71 -11.97
C GLN A 96 -10.32 11.24 -12.23
N THR A 97 -9.61 10.94 -13.31
CA THR A 97 -8.91 9.67 -13.41
C THR A 97 -7.76 9.67 -12.41
N ARG A 98 -7.89 8.90 -11.33
CA ARG A 98 -6.84 8.82 -10.32
C ARG A 98 -5.61 8.14 -10.87
N ASP A 99 -5.77 6.95 -11.42
CA ASP A 99 -4.71 6.25 -12.13
C ASP A 99 -5.24 5.26 -13.18
N PHE A 100 -4.44 5.04 -14.21
CA PHE A 100 -4.59 3.96 -15.16
C PHE A 100 -3.28 3.20 -15.24
N ARG A 101 -3.31 1.87 -15.09
CA ARG A 101 -2.10 1.02 -14.99
C ARG A 101 -2.10 -0.06 -16.03
N ILE A 102 -0.93 -0.27 -16.62
CA ILE A 102 -0.58 -1.46 -17.39
C ILE A 102 0.44 -2.23 -16.56
N LEU A 103 0.18 -3.51 -16.35
CA LEU A 103 0.96 -4.37 -15.47
C LEU A 103 1.46 -5.58 -16.26
N GLY A 104 2.68 -5.97 -16.02
CA GLY A 104 3.23 -7.21 -16.52
C GLY A 104 3.99 -7.92 -15.40
N SER A 105 3.85 -9.24 -15.33
CA SER A 105 4.58 -10.06 -14.36
C SER A 105 4.77 -11.46 -14.88
N GLY A 106 5.74 -12.17 -14.32
CA GLY A 106 5.97 -13.56 -14.68
C GLY A 106 7.08 -14.18 -13.84
N ARG A 107 7.38 -15.44 -14.18
CA ARG A 107 8.44 -16.24 -13.54
C ARG A 107 9.37 -16.79 -14.60
N ILE A 108 10.64 -16.94 -14.23
CA ILE A 108 11.62 -17.66 -15.04
C ILE A 108 11.57 -19.13 -14.59
N LEU A 109 11.21 -20.02 -15.50
CA LEU A 109 10.96 -21.44 -15.20
C LEU A 109 12.24 -22.28 -15.17
N THR A 110 13.29 -21.83 -15.86
CA THR A 110 14.60 -22.52 -15.95
C THR A 110 15.50 -22.26 -14.74
N SER A 111 15.15 -21.32 -13.88
CA SER A 111 15.92 -21.03 -12.67
C SER A 111 15.68 -22.09 -11.60
N LYS A 112 16.77 -22.59 -10.99
CA LYS A 112 16.69 -23.47 -9.80
C LYS A 112 16.08 -22.78 -8.59
N ARG A 113 16.22 -21.46 -8.47
CA ARG A 113 15.60 -20.64 -7.44
C ARG A 113 14.33 -20.03 -7.99
N TYR A 114 13.39 -19.71 -7.09
CA TYR A 114 12.26 -18.89 -7.45
C TYR A 114 12.77 -17.55 -7.96
N LEU A 115 12.47 -17.24 -9.21
CA LEU A 115 12.83 -15.99 -9.87
C LEU A 115 11.61 -15.45 -10.59
N ALA A 116 11.12 -14.31 -10.14
CA ALA A 116 9.98 -13.64 -10.71
C ALA A 116 10.32 -12.21 -11.08
N TYR A 117 9.61 -11.68 -12.06
CA TYR A 117 9.74 -10.31 -12.50
C TYR A 117 8.39 -9.63 -12.57
N LYS A 118 8.39 -8.32 -12.41
CA LYS A 118 7.22 -7.47 -12.63
C LYS A 118 7.64 -6.13 -13.19
N PHE A 119 6.73 -5.55 -13.96
CA PHE A 119 6.80 -4.15 -14.36
C PHE A 119 5.41 -3.53 -14.30
N ALA A 120 5.36 -2.23 -14.06
CA ALA A 120 4.11 -1.49 -14.07
C ALA A 120 4.36 -0.08 -14.61
N TYR A 121 3.48 0.32 -15.51
CA TYR A 121 3.44 1.66 -16.09
C TYR A 121 2.10 2.28 -15.80
N MET A 122 2.08 3.51 -15.28
CA MET A 122 0.88 4.15 -14.78
C MET A 122 0.75 5.57 -15.30
N TYR A 123 -0.43 5.91 -15.75
CA TYR A 123 -0.85 7.30 -15.92
C TYR A 123 -1.32 7.84 -14.58
N ASP A 124 -0.67 8.89 -14.08
CA ASP A 124 -1.07 9.67 -12.90
C ASP A 124 -2.01 10.78 -13.37
N GLY A 125 -3.29 10.65 -13.05
CA GLY A 125 -4.31 11.60 -13.53
C GLY A 125 -4.25 12.97 -12.87
N ASP A 126 -3.63 13.08 -11.68
CA ASP A 126 -3.40 14.36 -11.04
C ASP A 126 -2.33 15.17 -11.76
N LYS A 127 -1.22 14.54 -12.07
CA LYS A 127 -0.06 15.18 -12.72
C LYS A 127 -0.11 15.12 -14.22
N LYS A 128 -1.05 14.33 -14.79
CA LYS A 128 -1.22 14.09 -16.22
C LYS A 128 0.07 13.58 -16.90
N VAL A 129 0.79 12.69 -16.20
CA VAL A 129 2.05 12.11 -16.67
C VAL A 129 2.06 10.60 -16.54
N TRP A 130 2.83 9.95 -17.41
CA TRP A 130 3.11 8.54 -17.32
C TRP A 130 4.34 8.28 -16.47
N LEU A 131 4.25 7.32 -15.55
CA LEU A 131 5.28 6.99 -14.57
C LEU A 131 5.57 5.48 -14.58
N ILE A 132 6.86 5.11 -14.50
CA ILE A 132 7.26 3.75 -14.18
C ILE A 132 6.96 3.52 -12.70
N ARG A 133 6.13 2.53 -12.43
CA ARG A 133 5.79 2.12 -11.07
C ARG A 133 6.64 0.94 -10.63
N GLU A 134 6.05 0.02 -9.85
CA GLU A 134 6.78 -1.14 -9.33
C GLU A 134 7.36 -1.98 -10.47
N THR A 135 8.69 -2.00 -10.57
CA THR A 135 9.42 -2.69 -11.63
C THR A 135 10.68 -3.29 -11.05
N GLY A 136 10.88 -4.58 -11.27
CA GLY A 136 12.07 -5.26 -10.76
C GLY A 136 11.91 -6.78 -10.70
N VAL A 137 12.85 -7.40 -10.01
CA VAL A 137 13.00 -8.84 -9.90
C VAL A 137 12.88 -9.29 -8.45
N THR A 138 12.17 -10.40 -8.23
CA THR A 138 12.06 -11.09 -6.94
C THR A 138 12.84 -12.39 -6.99
N ILE A 139 13.72 -12.59 -6.03
CA ILE A 139 14.54 -13.79 -5.85
C ILE A 139 14.10 -14.47 -4.56
N GLY A 140 13.65 -15.72 -4.65
CA GLY A 140 13.34 -16.52 -3.47
C GLY A 140 14.60 -16.89 -2.70
N VAL A 141 14.56 -16.72 -1.39
CA VAL A 141 15.64 -17.11 -0.45
C VAL A 141 15.04 -17.97 0.67
N PRO A 142 14.70 -19.24 0.38
CA PRO A 142 14.03 -20.12 1.32
C PRO A 142 14.84 -20.35 2.60
N GLU A 143 16.15 -20.23 2.52
CA GLU A 143 17.08 -20.31 3.65
C GLU A 143 16.78 -19.22 4.70
N LEU A 144 16.31 -18.05 4.25
CA LEU A 144 15.92 -16.92 5.08
C LEU A 144 14.40 -16.85 5.27
N LYS A 145 13.64 -17.85 4.82
CA LYS A 145 12.16 -17.86 4.88
C LYS A 145 11.50 -16.65 4.22
N GLY A 146 12.06 -16.17 3.12
CA GLY A 146 11.57 -14.95 2.47
C GLY A 146 12.08 -14.77 1.05
N ASN A 147 11.98 -13.53 0.59
CA ASN A 147 12.34 -13.12 -0.76
C ASN A 147 13.15 -11.82 -0.72
N ILE A 148 14.00 -11.64 -1.71
CA ILE A 148 14.70 -10.39 -1.99
C ILE A 148 14.11 -9.79 -3.27
N PHE A 149 13.68 -8.56 -3.19
CA PHE A 149 13.26 -7.77 -4.36
C PHE A 149 14.32 -6.72 -4.68
N ILE A 150 14.66 -6.61 -5.96
CA ILE A 150 15.61 -5.62 -6.48
C ILE A 150 14.90 -4.81 -7.57
N GLY A 151 14.89 -3.49 -7.42
CA GLY A 151 14.25 -2.56 -8.37
C GLY A 151 13.40 -1.51 -7.68
N ARG A 152 12.43 -0.96 -8.41
CA ARG A 152 11.49 0.03 -7.91
C ARG A 152 10.30 -0.65 -7.23
N THR A 153 10.06 -0.31 -5.97
CA THR A 153 8.94 -0.89 -5.21
C THR A 153 8.47 0.04 -4.10
N LYS A 154 7.37 -0.31 -3.45
CA LYS A 154 6.99 0.29 -2.19
C LYS A 154 7.94 -0.17 -1.11
N GLU A 155 8.43 0.76 -0.32
CA GLU A 155 9.23 0.44 0.88
C GLU A 155 8.36 -0.36 1.86
N GLY A 156 8.96 -1.30 2.56
CA GLY A 156 8.27 -2.12 3.55
C GLY A 156 8.03 -1.39 4.86
N PHE A 157 7.47 -0.17 4.85
CA PHE A 157 7.30 0.65 6.05
C PHE A 157 6.07 0.26 6.86
N SER A 158 4.87 0.31 6.29
CA SER A 158 3.63 -0.01 7.00
C SER A 158 2.72 -0.94 6.21
N MET A 159 1.73 -1.56 6.85
CA MET A 159 0.77 -2.44 6.18
C MET A 159 -0.01 -1.67 5.12
N ILE A 160 -0.62 -0.54 5.49
CA ILE A 160 -1.45 0.26 4.57
C ILE A 160 -0.65 0.77 3.38
N LYS A 161 0.65 1.04 3.56
CA LYS A 161 1.52 1.47 2.48
C LYS A 161 1.84 0.34 1.51
N VAL A 162 2.18 -0.83 2.03
CA VAL A 162 2.58 -2.00 1.21
C VAL A 162 1.39 -2.60 0.48
N MET A 163 0.20 -2.57 1.07
CA MET A 163 -1.03 -3.06 0.42
C MET A 163 -1.20 -2.48 -0.97
N ASN A 164 -1.75 -3.30 -1.87
CA ASN A 164 -2.13 -2.81 -3.19
C ASN A 164 -3.24 -1.76 -3.05
N GLY A 165 -3.09 -0.59 -3.68
CA GLY A 165 -4.11 0.46 -3.64
C GLY A 165 -5.48 0.01 -4.17
N HIS A 166 -5.50 -1.00 -5.05
CA HIS A 166 -6.75 -1.61 -5.54
C HIS A 166 -7.37 -2.62 -4.56
N SER A 167 -6.64 -3.07 -3.53
CA SER A 167 -7.15 -3.98 -2.48
C SER A 167 -7.35 -3.29 -1.13
N GLY A 168 -7.13 -1.98 -1.06
CA GLY A 168 -7.32 -1.19 0.15
C GLY A 168 -8.72 -1.34 0.75
N ILE A 169 -8.83 -1.20 2.08
CA ILE A 169 -10.12 -1.19 2.78
C ILE A 169 -10.76 0.20 2.64
N ALA A 170 -10.02 1.24 3.02
CA ALA A 170 -10.40 2.63 2.77
C ALA A 170 -10.09 3.04 1.33
N ASN A 171 -10.73 4.10 0.87
CA ASN A 171 -10.55 4.67 -0.48
C ASN A 171 -9.13 5.15 -0.73
N GLU A 172 -8.50 5.77 0.27
CA GLU A 172 -7.10 6.21 0.24
C GLU A 172 -6.35 5.73 1.49
N ARG A 173 -5.03 5.87 1.48
CA ARG A 173 -4.20 5.64 2.65
C ARG A 173 -4.38 6.76 3.65
N LEU A 174 -4.11 6.47 4.93
CA LEU A 174 -4.13 7.51 5.97
C LEU A 174 -3.15 8.65 5.63
N MET A 175 -3.52 9.88 6.00
CA MET A 175 -2.75 11.09 5.73
C MET A 175 -1.32 11.03 6.25
N ALA A 176 -1.08 10.38 7.37
CA ALA A 176 0.25 10.28 7.97
C ALA A 176 1.25 9.46 7.13
N VAL A 177 0.81 8.71 6.12
CA VAL A 177 1.69 8.01 5.18
C VAL A 177 2.20 8.91 4.05
N ASP A 178 1.55 10.02 3.77
CA ASP A 178 1.90 10.92 2.65
C ASP A 178 3.35 11.42 2.67
N PRO A 179 4.00 11.69 3.84
CA PRO A 179 5.41 12.06 3.90
C PRO A 179 6.37 11.00 3.37
N ILE A 180 5.96 9.74 3.37
CA ILE A 180 6.83 8.62 2.97
C ILE A 180 6.71 8.43 1.46
N PRO A 181 7.82 8.37 0.69
CA PRO A 181 7.79 8.16 -0.75
C PRO A 181 6.95 6.91 -1.09
N ILE A 182 6.06 7.04 -2.07
CA ILE A 182 5.18 5.92 -2.44
C ILE A 182 5.93 4.77 -3.12
N LEU A 183 7.05 5.08 -3.78
CA LEU A 183 7.95 4.16 -4.46
C LEU A 183 9.37 4.63 -4.26
N ALA A 184 10.29 3.70 -4.17
CA ALA A 184 11.74 3.95 -4.14
C ALA A 184 12.49 2.83 -4.86
N ASP A 185 13.69 3.15 -5.33
CA ASP A 185 14.58 2.22 -6.04
C ASP A 185 15.56 1.62 -5.04
N GLY A 186 15.66 0.30 -4.99
CA GLY A 186 16.57 -0.32 -4.04
C GLY A 186 16.44 -1.83 -3.93
N ILE A 187 16.88 -2.31 -2.78
CA ILE A 187 16.85 -3.73 -2.41
C ILE A 187 15.98 -3.88 -1.17
N LYS A 188 15.05 -4.82 -1.21
CA LYS A 188 14.14 -5.12 -0.11
C LYS A 188 14.09 -6.62 0.15
N TYR A 189 14.34 -7.03 1.38
CA TYR A 189 13.97 -8.35 1.89
C TYR A 189 12.57 -8.28 2.50
N PHE A 190 11.76 -9.31 2.28
CA PHE A 190 10.49 -9.51 2.95
C PHE A 190 10.25 -11.00 3.18
N GLY A 191 9.75 -11.36 4.35
CA GLY A 191 9.59 -12.74 4.74
C GLY A 191 8.73 -12.95 5.98
N TYR A 192 8.43 -14.23 6.22
CA TYR A 192 7.65 -14.68 7.36
C TYR A 192 8.34 -15.86 8.03
N LEU A 193 8.51 -15.79 9.34
CA LEU A 193 9.06 -16.84 10.19
C LEU A 193 7.90 -17.64 10.83
N PRO A 194 7.50 -18.80 10.27
CA PRO A 194 6.25 -19.48 10.66
C PRO A 194 6.22 -19.92 12.12
N LYS A 195 7.35 -20.41 12.65
CA LYS A 195 7.44 -20.90 14.04
C LYS A 195 7.25 -19.78 15.06
N GLN A 196 7.83 -18.63 14.79
CA GLN A 196 7.76 -17.43 15.65
C GLN A 196 6.56 -16.54 15.33
N ARG A 197 5.90 -16.77 14.18
CA ARG A 197 4.83 -15.92 13.63
C ARG A 197 5.28 -14.48 13.43
N ILE A 198 6.53 -14.28 13.00
CA ILE A 198 7.13 -12.96 12.80
C ILE A 198 7.19 -12.64 11.31
N VAL A 199 6.72 -11.44 10.97
CA VAL A 199 6.84 -10.80 9.66
C VAL A 199 8.04 -9.87 9.68
N LEU A 200 8.85 -9.90 8.62
CA LEU A 200 10.01 -9.03 8.45
C LEU A 200 9.98 -8.37 7.08
N ASN A 201 10.21 -7.05 7.06
CA ASN A 201 10.55 -6.30 5.85
C ASN A 201 11.74 -5.41 6.19
N LEU A 202 12.80 -5.51 5.39
CA LEU A 202 14.01 -4.72 5.54
C LEU A 202 14.42 -4.21 4.16
N GLY A 203 14.77 -2.94 4.02
CA GLY A 203 15.17 -2.42 2.73
C GLY A 203 16.09 -1.21 2.81
N TYR A 204 16.93 -1.10 1.79
CA TYR A 204 17.72 0.08 1.50
C TYR A 204 17.32 0.62 0.12
N PHE A 205 17.05 1.91 0.06
CA PHE A 205 16.55 2.56 -1.14
C PHE A 205 17.26 3.88 -1.38
N ASN A 206 17.25 4.30 -2.63
CA ASN A 206 17.78 5.58 -3.09
C ASN A 206 16.87 6.18 -4.17
N ASP A 207 17.33 7.26 -4.81
CA ASP A 207 16.58 7.96 -5.86
C ASP A 207 17.18 7.79 -7.27
N ILE A 208 18.02 6.78 -7.50
CA ILE A 208 18.80 6.65 -8.74
C ILE A 208 17.93 6.70 -10.00
N LEU A 209 16.83 5.94 -10.02
CA LEU A 209 15.87 5.92 -11.14
C LEU A 209 14.68 6.87 -10.93
N SER A 210 14.51 7.39 -9.71
CA SER A 210 13.38 8.25 -9.34
C SER A 210 13.70 9.74 -9.36
N LYS A 211 14.94 10.13 -9.68
CA LYS A 211 15.32 11.53 -9.87
C LYS A 211 14.32 12.25 -10.79
N LYS A 212 13.86 13.42 -10.36
CA LYS A 212 12.85 14.22 -11.06
C LYS A 212 11.45 13.57 -11.14
N GLN A 213 11.23 12.44 -10.50
CA GLN A 213 9.89 11.87 -10.34
C GLN A 213 9.19 12.53 -9.16
N SER A 214 7.88 12.61 -9.24
CA SER A 214 7.06 13.29 -8.23
C SER A 214 7.07 12.63 -6.84
N PHE A 215 7.52 11.41 -6.73
CA PHE A 215 7.63 10.65 -5.49
C PHE A 215 9.07 10.60 -4.93
N SER A 216 10.04 11.25 -5.58
CA SER A 216 11.42 11.34 -5.09
C SER A 216 11.53 12.44 -4.04
N THR A 217 11.53 12.08 -2.77
CA THR A 217 11.66 13.01 -1.63
C THR A 217 12.90 12.74 -0.77
N LEU A 218 13.46 11.55 -0.87
CA LEU A 218 14.65 11.13 -0.14
C LEU A 218 15.74 10.67 -1.12
N SER A 219 16.98 11.13 -0.92
CA SER A 219 18.14 10.70 -1.71
C SER A 219 18.58 9.28 -1.34
N SER A 220 18.43 8.91 -0.08
CA SER A 220 18.66 7.54 0.41
C SER A 220 17.86 7.29 1.68
N GLN A 221 17.48 6.02 1.88
CA GLN A 221 16.74 5.64 3.08
C GLN A 221 16.95 4.16 3.42
N PHE A 222 16.92 3.88 4.72
CA PHE A 222 16.77 2.54 5.28
C PHE A 222 15.38 2.41 5.88
N VAL A 223 14.71 1.28 5.61
CA VAL A 223 13.35 1.01 6.08
C VAL A 223 13.29 -0.36 6.72
N ALA A 224 12.62 -0.47 7.86
CA ALA A 224 12.36 -1.72 8.53
C ALA A 224 10.91 -1.77 9.01
N ARG A 225 10.30 -2.95 8.92
CA ARG A 225 8.99 -3.29 9.49
C ARG A 225 9.10 -4.67 10.10
N ILE A 226 8.73 -4.77 11.36
CA ILE A 226 8.72 -6.02 12.12
C ILE A 226 7.33 -6.16 12.71
N ALA A 227 6.71 -7.33 12.52
CA ALA A 227 5.41 -7.58 13.11
C ALA A 227 5.29 -9.02 13.61
N TRP A 228 4.41 -9.20 14.56
CA TRP A 228 4.06 -10.47 15.16
C TRP A 228 2.58 -10.76 14.96
N LEU A 229 2.26 -12.04 14.71
CA LEU A 229 0.90 -12.55 14.60
C LEU A 229 0.57 -13.41 15.84
N PRO A 230 0.23 -12.79 16.99
CA PRO A 230 -0.11 -13.54 18.20
C PRO A 230 -1.29 -14.48 17.97
N ILE A 231 -2.26 -14.06 17.15
CA ILE A 231 -3.35 -14.91 16.69
C ILE A 231 -3.21 -15.08 15.18
N TYR A 232 -3.05 -16.30 14.73
CA TYR A 232 -3.07 -16.68 13.32
C TYR A 232 -3.77 -18.03 13.20
N ASN A 233 -5.10 -17.99 13.07
CA ASN A 233 -5.96 -19.15 12.95
C ASN A 233 -6.72 -19.10 11.63
N ILE A 234 -6.27 -19.90 10.66
CA ILE A 234 -6.86 -19.95 9.31
C ILE A 234 -8.25 -20.57 9.34
N GLU A 235 -8.47 -21.62 10.17
CA GLU A 235 -9.75 -22.34 10.25
C GLU A 235 -10.86 -21.45 10.81
N LYS A 236 -10.54 -20.66 11.83
CA LYS A 236 -11.48 -19.70 12.44
C LYS A 236 -11.50 -18.35 11.73
N ASN A 237 -10.73 -18.19 10.65
CA ASN A 237 -10.59 -16.90 9.98
C ASN A 237 -10.24 -15.76 10.95
N GLU A 238 -9.32 -16.00 11.88
CA GLU A 238 -8.96 -15.05 12.92
C GLU A 238 -7.48 -14.71 12.88
N ILE A 239 -7.17 -13.42 12.87
CA ILE A 239 -5.80 -12.89 12.84
C ILE A 239 -5.73 -11.68 13.76
N LEU A 240 -4.72 -11.67 14.63
CA LEU A 240 -4.23 -10.47 15.29
C LEU A 240 -2.80 -10.23 14.82
N TYR A 241 -2.56 -9.06 14.26
CA TYR A 241 -1.28 -8.60 13.78
C TYR A 241 -0.88 -7.35 14.56
N ILE A 242 0.32 -7.31 15.12
CA ILE A 242 0.88 -6.16 15.85
C ILE A 242 2.27 -5.90 15.27
N GLY A 243 2.50 -4.68 14.80
CA GLY A 243 3.74 -4.32 14.14
C GLY A 243 4.32 -2.98 14.55
N THR A 244 5.59 -2.81 14.25
CA THR A 244 6.31 -1.55 14.34
C THR A 244 7.14 -1.35 13.08
N ASN A 245 7.35 -0.09 12.73
CA ASN A 245 8.05 0.29 11.51
C ASN A 245 8.96 1.48 11.74
N PHE A 246 10.05 1.52 10.97
CA PHE A 246 11.10 2.51 11.06
C PHE A 246 11.55 2.93 9.67
N GLN A 247 11.80 4.22 9.51
CA GLN A 247 12.46 4.76 8.33
C GLN A 247 13.50 5.78 8.79
N TYR A 248 14.72 5.60 8.35
CA TYR A 248 15.77 6.60 8.45
C TYR A 248 16.12 7.04 7.05
N GLY A 249 16.12 8.34 6.78
CA GLY A 249 16.32 8.86 5.45
C GLY A 249 17.09 10.18 5.40
N LYS A 250 17.62 10.48 4.22
CA LYS A 250 18.28 11.73 3.91
C LYS A 250 17.41 12.50 2.92
N PRO A 251 16.80 13.62 3.32
CA PRO A 251 16.04 14.48 2.44
C PRO A 251 16.82 14.93 1.21
N LEU A 252 16.14 15.09 0.10
CA LEU A 252 16.73 15.57 -1.13
C LEU A 252 17.12 17.05 -0.98
N ASN A 253 18.34 17.40 -1.32
CA ASN A 253 18.86 18.78 -1.25
C ASN A 253 18.80 19.44 0.15
N GLY A 254 18.75 18.66 1.23
CA GLY A 254 18.68 19.21 2.59
C GLY A 254 17.37 19.92 2.94
N LYS A 255 16.29 19.66 2.21
CA LYS A 255 14.98 20.29 2.36
C LYS A 255 13.86 19.26 2.30
N PHE A 256 12.75 19.60 2.93
CA PHE A 256 11.56 18.77 2.93
C PHE A 256 10.28 19.59 2.87
N THR A 257 9.20 19.00 2.36
CA THR A 257 7.85 19.55 2.39
C THR A 257 6.88 18.44 2.71
N LEU A 258 6.07 18.62 3.75
CA LEU A 258 4.96 17.73 4.07
C LEU A 258 3.66 18.34 3.58
N LYS A 259 2.87 17.53 2.91
CA LYS A 259 1.58 17.95 2.39
C LYS A 259 0.66 16.76 2.20
N SER A 260 -0.63 16.95 2.45
CA SER A 260 -1.64 15.89 2.31
C SER A 260 -2.93 16.41 1.67
N ARG A 261 -3.53 15.51 0.88
CA ARG A 261 -4.89 15.63 0.34
C ARG A 261 -5.81 14.82 1.21
N PRO A 262 -6.39 15.26 2.25
CA PRO A 262 -7.03 14.44 3.27
C PRO A 262 -7.87 13.27 2.73
N GLU A 263 -7.19 12.21 2.28
CA GLU A 263 -7.75 10.93 1.80
C GLU A 263 -8.76 11.08 0.64
N SER A 264 -8.58 12.10 -0.19
CA SER A 264 -9.38 12.35 -1.38
C SER A 264 -8.46 12.79 -2.52
N ASN A 265 -8.29 11.94 -3.53
CA ASN A 265 -7.36 12.24 -4.62
C ASN A 265 -7.76 13.46 -5.47
N PRO A 266 -9.06 13.72 -5.77
CA PRO A 266 -9.47 14.93 -6.46
C PRO A 266 -9.31 16.21 -5.64
N THR A 267 -9.18 16.11 -4.31
CA THR A 267 -9.04 17.28 -3.42
C THR A 267 -7.64 17.88 -3.52
N PRO A 268 -7.46 19.19 -3.53
CA PRO A 268 -6.16 19.82 -3.41
C PRO A 268 -5.50 19.51 -2.06
N GLN A 269 -4.22 19.85 -1.92
CA GLN A 269 -3.47 19.61 -0.69
C GLN A 269 -3.89 20.63 0.37
N LEU A 270 -4.75 20.21 1.30
CA LEU A 270 -5.36 21.09 2.31
C LEU A 270 -4.42 21.43 3.46
N ILE A 271 -3.48 20.54 3.78
CA ILE A 271 -2.45 20.78 4.80
C ILE A 271 -1.07 20.72 4.14
N ASN A 272 -0.21 21.68 4.50
CA ASN A 272 1.09 21.86 3.86
C ASN A 272 2.03 22.67 4.78
N THR A 273 3.20 22.11 5.10
CA THR A 273 4.21 22.78 5.93
C THR A 273 4.92 23.93 5.22
N GLY A 274 4.81 24.02 3.88
CA GLY A 274 5.83 24.73 3.11
C GLY A 274 7.16 23.97 3.11
N GLU A 275 8.16 24.52 2.45
CA GLU A 275 9.52 23.97 2.43
C GLU A 275 10.27 24.38 3.70
N PHE A 276 10.92 23.41 4.37
CA PHE A 276 11.78 23.65 5.54
C PHE A 276 13.08 22.86 5.43
N ALA A 277 14.11 23.31 6.12
CA ALA A 277 15.42 22.65 6.12
C ALA A 277 15.39 21.34 6.91
N ALA A 278 15.95 20.27 6.33
CA ALA A 278 16.08 18.96 6.98
C ALA A 278 17.25 18.18 6.40
N ASP A 279 18.23 17.86 7.23
CA ASP A 279 19.38 17.04 6.84
C ASP A 279 19.11 15.55 6.98
N LYS A 280 18.24 15.17 7.93
CA LYS A 280 17.87 13.78 8.24
C LYS A 280 16.41 13.70 8.60
N THR A 281 15.79 12.58 8.26
CA THR A 281 14.45 12.21 8.74
C THR A 281 14.50 10.87 9.45
N PHE A 282 13.73 10.77 10.53
CA PHE A 282 13.48 9.52 11.21
C PHE A 282 12.00 9.39 11.49
N THR A 283 11.37 8.41 10.82
CA THR A 283 9.95 8.09 11.03
C THR A 283 9.84 6.75 11.72
N TYR A 284 9.01 6.68 12.74
CA TYR A 284 8.63 5.44 13.39
C TYR A 284 7.12 5.37 13.57
N GLY A 285 6.59 4.17 13.64
CA GLY A 285 5.17 3.94 13.79
C GLY A 285 4.85 2.60 14.43
N GLY A 286 3.60 2.47 14.82
CA GLY A 286 2.98 1.24 15.30
C GLY A 286 1.76 0.92 14.45
N GLU A 287 1.49 -0.36 14.30
CA GLU A 287 0.35 -0.85 13.53
C GLU A 287 -0.29 -2.05 14.23
N ILE A 288 -1.62 -2.07 14.24
CA ILE A 288 -2.41 -3.19 14.76
C ILE A 288 -3.54 -3.49 13.78
N TYR A 289 -3.74 -4.77 13.49
CA TYR A 289 -4.83 -5.26 12.65
C TYR A 289 -5.44 -6.49 13.31
N TYR A 290 -6.72 -6.43 13.61
CA TYR A 290 -7.49 -7.57 14.04
C TYR A 290 -8.53 -7.91 12.96
N ARG A 291 -8.56 -9.15 12.53
CA ARG A 291 -9.59 -9.65 11.64
C ARG A 291 -10.22 -10.90 12.25
N ASN A 292 -11.56 -10.91 12.33
CA ASN A 292 -12.35 -12.09 12.67
C ASN A 292 -13.50 -12.22 11.67
N ASN A 293 -13.42 -13.25 10.82
CA ASN A 293 -14.35 -13.44 9.70
C ASN A 293 -14.49 -12.15 8.84
N GLY A 294 -15.68 -11.58 8.74
CA GLY A 294 -15.94 -10.35 7.99
C GLY A 294 -15.51 -9.05 8.68
N LEU A 295 -15.26 -9.09 10.00
CA LEU A 295 -14.83 -7.92 10.76
C LEU A 295 -13.34 -7.68 10.59
N THR A 296 -12.96 -6.44 10.34
CA THR A 296 -11.56 -5.95 10.41
C THR A 296 -11.52 -4.68 11.25
N ILE A 297 -10.63 -4.62 12.24
CA ILE A 297 -10.31 -3.43 13.02
C ILE A 297 -8.83 -3.16 12.81
N ALA A 298 -8.47 -1.93 12.46
CA ALA A 298 -7.10 -1.56 12.18
C ALA A 298 -6.78 -0.18 12.73
N SER A 299 -5.52 0.04 13.06
CA SER A 299 -4.98 1.35 13.42
C SER A 299 -3.50 1.40 13.08
N GLU A 300 -3.07 2.51 12.50
CA GLU A 300 -1.67 2.85 12.34
C GLU A 300 -1.40 4.25 12.91
N VAL A 301 -0.30 4.40 13.61
CA VAL A 301 0.15 5.68 14.17
C VAL A 301 1.59 5.94 13.78
N MET A 302 1.93 7.19 13.47
CA MET A 302 3.26 7.56 12.97
C MET A 302 3.75 8.87 13.57
N SER A 303 5.06 8.92 13.78
CA SER A 303 5.78 10.15 14.15
C SER A 303 6.91 10.38 13.15
N HIS A 304 6.88 11.51 12.48
CA HIS A 304 7.89 11.96 11.53
C HIS A 304 8.77 13.01 12.18
N ASN A 305 10.05 12.73 12.33
CA ASN A 305 11.02 13.61 12.96
C ASN A 305 12.03 14.09 11.92
N PHE A 306 12.21 15.37 11.82
CA PHE A 306 13.13 16.03 10.91
C PHE A 306 14.19 16.78 11.70
N TYR A 307 15.43 16.53 11.38
CA TYR A 307 16.59 17.10 12.04
C TYR A 307 17.34 18.00 11.07
N SER A 308 17.62 19.24 11.50
CA SER A 308 18.40 20.22 10.76
C SER A 308 19.62 20.65 11.56
N LYS A 309 20.74 20.87 10.88
CA LYS A 309 21.94 21.47 11.48
C LYS A 309 21.86 22.99 11.55
N SER A 310 21.02 23.58 10.72
CA SER A 310 20.95 25.05 10.52
C SER A 310 19.70 25.69 11.10
N THR A 311 18.67 24.90 11.40
CA THR A 311 17.38 25.41 11.86
C THR A 311 16.79 24.51 12.96
N THR A 312 15.56 24.80 13.36
CA THR A 312 14.81 24.05 14.36
C THR A 312 14.48 22.61 13.86
N ASN A 313 14.54 21.64 14.75
CA ASN A 313 14.04 20.29 14.49
C ASN A 313 12.52 20.29 14.62
N HIS A 314 11.86 19.54 13.73
CA HIS A 314 10.40 19.43 13.69
C HIS A 314 9.93 17.99 13.89
N GLN A 315 8.75 17.84 14.53
CA GLN A 315 8.10 16.55 14.72
C GLN A 315 6.62 16.67 14.33
N PHE A 316 6.17 15.83 13.40
CA PHE A 316 4.78 15.76 12.97
C PHE A 316 4.19 14.38 13.29
N LYS A 317 2.92 14.36 13.73
CA LYS A 317 2.26 13.12 14.18
C LYS A 317 0.92 12.94 13.51
N GLY A 318 0.60 11.70 13.20
CA GLY A 318 -0.70 11.34 12.68
C GLY A 318 -0.97 9.85 12.81
N GLY A 319 -2.20 9.48 12.51
CA GLY A 319 -2.63 8.09 12.57
C GLY A 319 -4.10 7.96 12.24
N ASP A 320 -4.58 6.73 12.31
CA ASP A 320 -5.96 6.39 12.01
C ASP A 320 -6.52 5.28 12.92
N VAL A 321 -7.83 5.12 12.85
CA VAL A 321 -8.56 3.94 13.29
C VAL A 321 -9.57 3.59 12.21
N LEU A 322 -9.62 2.33 11.84
CA LEU A 322 -10.52 1.82 10.82
C LEU A 322 -11.28 0.61 11.35
N VAL A 323 -12.59 0.61 11.15
CA VAL A 323 -13.46 -0.55 11.40
C VAL A 323 -14.17 -0.87 10.08
N ALA A 324 -14.07 -2.11 9.63
CA ALA A 324 -14.73 -2.58 8.43
C ALA A 324 -15.46 -3.90 8.69
N TYR A 325 -16.64 -4.07 8.08
CA TYR A 325 -17.39 -5.30 8.18
C TYR A 325 -17.97 -5.71 6.82
N ILE A 326 -17.59 -6.92 6.36
CA ILE A 326 -18.12 -7.49 5.12
C ILE A 326 -19.48 -8.12 5.43
N LEU A 327 -20.56 -7.47 4.97
CA LEU A 327 -21.95 -7.81 5.26
C LEU A 327 -22.40 -9.13 4.66
N THR A 328 -21.79 -9.55 3.57
CA THR A 328 -22.20 -10.72 2.74
C THR A 328 -21.45 -12.00 3.07
N GLY A 329 -20.64 -12.00 4.12
CA GLY A 329 -19.98 -13.19 4.65
C GLY A 329 -18.73 -13.64 3.89
N ALA A 330 -18.16 -12.81 3.02
CA ALA A 330 -16.82 -13.02 2.52
C ALA A 330 -15.76 -12.69 3.60
N VAL A 331 -14.57 -13.22 3.44
CA VAL A 331 -13.45 -12.99 4.36
C VAL A 331 -12.26 -12.46 3.58
N ARG A 332 -11.72 -11.31 3.98
CA ARG A 332 -10.51 -10.74 3.39
C ARG A 332 -9.29 -11.60 3.76
N PRO A 333 -8.60 -12.21 2.78
CA PRO A 333 -7.45 -13.06 3.07
C PRO A 333 -6.26 -12.24 3.55
N TYR A 334 -5.42 -12.84 4.39
CA TYR A 334 -4.09 -12.35 4.73
C TYR A 334 -3.04 -13.27 4.09
N HIS A 335 -2.04 -12.69 3.47
CA HIS A 335 -0.96 -13.41 2.77
C HIS A 335 0.35 -13.25 3.53
N THR A 336 0.87 -14.35 4.08
CA THR A 336 2.15 -14.34 4.81
C THR A 336 3.33 -14.09 3.88
N GLU A 337 3.22 -14.50 2.61
CA GLU A 337 4.27 -14.34 1.59
C GLU A 337 4.51 -12.86 1.23
N THR A 338 3.44 -12.08 1.16
CA THR A 338 3.49 -10.63 0.86
C THR A 338 3.29 -9.76 2.10
N THR A 339 2.92 -10.37 3.22
CA THR A 339 2.74 -9.75 4.53
C THR A 339 1.67 -8.67 4.58
N VAL A 340 0.59 -8.85 3.80
CA VAL A 340 -0.54 -7.91 3.68
C VAL A 340 -1.89 -8.61 3.52
N PHE A 341 -2.97 -7.86 3.75
CA PHE A 341 -4.31 -8.28 3.36
C PHE A 341 -4.51 -8.16 1.84
N GLY A 342 -5.26 -9.11 1.27
CA GLY A 342 -5.56 -9.20 -0.15
C GLY A 342 -6.92 -8.65 -0.55
N PHE A 343 -7.33 -8.98 -1.77
CA PHE A 343 -8.64 -8.62 -2.31
C PHE A 343 -9.76 -9.40 -1.61
N VAL A 344 -10.95 -8.78 -1.49
CA VAL A 344 -12.15 -9.49 -1.04
C VAL A 344 -12.59 -10.48 -2.13
N PRO A 345 -12.73 -11.77 -1.81
CA PRO A 345 -13.20 -12.75 -2.78
C PRO A 345 -14.71 -12.57 -3.03
N VAL A 346 -15.10 -12.43 -4.29
CA VAL A 346 -16.52 -12.31 -4.68
C VAL A 346 -17.07 -13.69 -5.02
N LYS A 347 -17.99 -14.20 -4.20
CA LYS A 347 -18.59 -15.53 -4.38
C LYS A 347 -19.44 -15.61 -5.64
N LYS A 348 -20.34 -14.66 -5.86
CA LYS A 348 -21.19 -14.59 -7.04
C LYS A 348 -21.24 -13.15 -7.56
N SER A 349 -20.68 -12.94 -8.74
CA SER A 349 -20.64 -11.64 -9.41
C SER A 349 -22.03 -11.13 -9.77
N VAL A 350 -22.20 -9.81 -9.71
CA VAL A 350 -23.40 -9.11 -10.19
C VAL A 350 -23.70 -9.46 -11.65
N PHE A 351 -22.67 -9.56 -12.50
CA PHE A 351 -22.80 -9.93 -13.93
C PHE A 351 -23.23 -11.38 -14.15
N LYS A 352 -23.34 -12.18 -13.08
CA LYS A 352 -23.84 -13.55 -13.09
C LYS A 352 -25.10 -13.71 -12.21
N GLY A 353 -25.85 -12.62 -12.00
CA GLY A 353 -27.06 -12.61 -11.20
C GLY A 353 -26.82 -12.75 -9.68
N GLY A 354 -25.66 -12.38 -9.19
CA GLY A 354 -25.35 -12.24 -7.76
C GLY A 354 -25.56 -10.82 -7.26
N TRP A 355 -25.28 -10.60 -5.98
CA TRP A 355 -25.29 -9.27 -5.34
C TRP A 355 -23.88 -8.67 -5.22
N GLY A 356 -22.84 -9.45 -5.59
CA GLY A 356 -21.46 -9.11 -5.24
C GLY A 356 -21.22 -9.25 -3.74
N GLU A 357 -20.19 -8.56 -3.24
CA GLU A 357 -19.91 -8.48 -1.81
C GLU A 357 -19.98 -7.02 -1.36
N TRP A 358 -20.51 -6.79 -0.16
CA TRP A 358 -20.72 -5.47 0.42
C TRP A 358 -19.93 -5.34 1.72
N GLU A 359 -19.20 -4.24 1.87
CA GLU A 359 -18.42 -3.94 3.06
C GLU A 359 -18.74 -2.53 3.56
N ALA A 360 -19.19 -2.43 4.80
CA ALA A 360 -19.34 -1.15 5.49
C ALA A 360 -18.01 -0.80 6.18
N VAL A 361 -17.57 0.46 6.09
CA VAL A 361 -16.32 0.94 6.67
C VAL A 361 -16.58 2.24 7.41
N LEU A 362 -15.96 2.38 8.58
CA LEU A 362 -15.78 3.64 9.27
C LEU A 362 -14.27 3.87 9.45
N HIS A 363 -13.76 4.95 8.87
CA HIS A 363 -12.36 5.34 8.95
C HIS A 363 -12.26 6.71 9.60
N VAL A 364 -11.45 6.84 10.63
CA VAL A 364 -11.15 8.11 11.30
C VAL A 364 -9.65 8.32 11.26
N SER A 365 -9.21 9.41 10.67
CA SER A 365 -7.79 9.73 10.56
C SER A 365 -7.49 11.17 10.95
N SER A 366 -6.27 11.42 11.41
CA SER A 366 -5.81 12.76 11.73
C SER A 366 -4.32 12.90 11.43
N PHE A 367 -3.93 14.06 10.89
CA PHE A 367 -2.54 14.42 10.70
C PHE A 367 -2.31 15.88 11.09
N ASN A 368 -1.32 16.10 11.95
CA ASN A 368 -0.99 17.42 12.47
C ASN A 368 0.34 17.89 11.88
N LEU A 369 0.28 18.97 11.10
CA LEU A 369 1.42 19.66 10.53
C LEU A 369 1.66 21.05 11.18
N ASN A 370 1.04 21.31 12.33
CA ASN A 370 1.36 22.47 13.17
C ASN A 370 2.42 22.06 14.18
N GLU A 371 3.59 22.65 14.10
CA GLU A 371 4.72 22.36 15.00
C GLU A 371 5.66 23.57 15.06
N LYS A 372 5.77 24.21 16.24
CA LYS A 372 6.63 25.38 16.50
C LYS A 372 6.32 26.54 15.53
N ASP A 373 7.26 26.90 14.69
CA ASP A 373 7.19 27.95 13.68
C ASP A 373 6.41 27.53 12.41
N ILE A 374 6.13 26.24 12.23
CA ILE A 374 5.37 25.74 11.09
C ILE A 374 3.89 25.65 11.42
N GLN A 375 3.06 26.30 10.63
CA GLN A 375 1.59 26.28 10.71
C GLN A 375 0.99 25.60 9.47
N GLY A 376 1.37 24.33 9.24
CA GLY A 376 0.93 23.55 8.06
C GLY A 376 -0.53 23.11 8.10
N GLY A 377 -1.19 23.24 9.25
CA GLY A 377 -2.55 22.81 9.50
C GLY A 377 -2.65 21.42 10.12
N LYS A 378 -3.68 21.22 10.94
CA LYS A 378 -4.12 19.90 11.40
C LYS A 378 -5.42 19.55 10.70
N PHE A 379 -5.48 18.38 10.09
CA PHE A 379 -6.71 17.87 9.49
C PHE A 379 -7.14 16.61 10.20
N THR A 380 -8.43 16.53 10.51
CA THR A 380 -9.08 15.33 11.03
C THR A 380 -10.25 14.98 10.14
N ARG A 381 -10.38 13.72 9.72
CA ARG A 381 -11.45 13.24 8.84
C ARG A 381 -12.15 12.04 9.44
N ILE A 382 -13.48 12.04 9.39
CA ILE A 382 -14.35 10.91 9.72
C ILE A 382 -15.02 10.47 8.41
N THR A 383 -14.83 9.23 8.03
CA THR A 383 -15.22 8.71 6.71
C THR A 383 -16.03 7.42 6.86
N PRO A 384 -17.36 7.48 7.05
CA PRO A 384 -18.22 6.34 6.74
C PRO A 384 -18.26 6.11 5.23
N MET A 385 -18.12 4.84 4.83
CA MET A 385 -18.17 4.47 3.42
C MET A 385 -18.70 3.06 3.22
N VAL A 386 -19.14 2.78 2.00
CA VAL A 386 -19.58 1.46 1.57
C VAL A 386 -18.80 1.04 0.33
N ASN A 387 -18.18 -0.11 0.40
CA ASN A 387 -17.52 -0.77 -0.71
C ASN A 387 -18.42 -1.83 -1.31
N TRP A 388 -18.66 -1.76 -2.61
CA TRP A 388 -19.41 -2.74 -3.37
C TRP A 388 -18.49 -3.47 -4.34
N TYR A 389 -18.10 -4.68 -4.01
CA TYR A 389 -17.31 -5.58 -4.87
C TYR A 389 -18.27 -6.31 -5.82
N MET A 390 -18.54 -5.71 -6.97
CA MET A 390 -19.48 -6.21 -7.98
C MET A 390 -18.99 -7.52 -8.61
N SER A 391 -17.68 -7.67 -8.76
CA SER A 391 -16.99 -8.87 -9.23
C SER A 391 -15.55 -8.87 -8.75
N LYS A 392 -14.78 -9.90 -9.07
CA LYS A 392 -13.33 -9.92 -8.80
C LYS A 392 -12.57 -8.76 -9.48
N ASN A 393 -13.16 -8.15 -10.50
CA ASN A 393 -12.55 -7.12 -11.34
C ASN A 393 -13.12 -5.71 -11.11
N PHE A 394 -14.38 -5.60 -10.69
CA PHE A 394 -15.08 -4.32 -10.56
C PHE A 394 -15.46 -4.05 -9.12
N ARG A 395 -15.15 -2.85 -8.66
CA ARG A 395 -15.54 -2.31 -7.35
C ARG A 395 -16.06 -0.90 -7.50
N MET A 396 -17.13 -0.59 -6.77
CA MET A 396 -17.60 0.79 -6.53
C MET A 396 -17.44 1.12 -5.06
N GLU A 397 -17.16 2.38 -4.77
CA GLU A 397 -17.07 2.91 -3.41
C GLU A 397 -17.96 4.13 -3.31
N PHE A 398 -18.78 4.18 -2.24
CA PHE A 398 -19.63 5.30 -1.88
C PHE A 398 -19.10 5.86 -0.57
N ILE A 399 -18.66 7.10 -0.59
CA ILE A 399 -17.84 7.67 0.48
C ILE A 399 -18.46 8.99 0.91
N TYR A 400 -18.74 9.14 2.20
CA TYR A 400 -18.96 10.41 2.83
C TYR A 400 -17.79 10.72 3.77
N GLY A 401 -17.27 11.93 3.70
CA GLY A 401 -16.20 12.38 4.59
C GLY A 401 -16.60 13.67 5.30
N TYR A 402 -16.44 13.71 6.62
CA TYR A 402 -16.54 14.93 7.38
C TYR A 402 -15.14 15.33 7.86
N GLY A 403 -14.63 16.49 7.37
CA GLY A 403 -13.29 16.98 7.62
C GLY A 403 -13.29 18.26 8.47
N ILE A 404 -12.31 18.35 9.37
CA ILE A 404 -12.07 19.53 10.22
C ILE A 404 -10.63 19.99 9.96
N LEU A 405 -10.47 21.21 9.45
CA LEU A 405 -9.18 21.87 9.28
C LEU A 405 -8.97 22.88 10.41
N ASP A 406 -7.89 22.70 11.18
CA ASP A 406 -7.44 23.62 12.22
C ASP A 406 -6.09 24.20 11.80
N ARG A 407 -6.09 25.48 11.38
CA ARG A 407 -4.90 26.21 10.93
C ARG A 407 -5.01 27.70 11.27
N TYR A 408 -3.91 28.27 11.73
CA TYR A 408 -3.85 29.69 12.17
C TYR A 408 -4.90 30.04 13.23
N GLY A 409 -5.24 29.11 14.12
CA GLY A 409 -6.25 29.31 15.15
C GLY A 409 -7.71 29.32 14.64
N LEU A 410 -7.92 29.03 13.37
CA LEU A 410 -9.25 28.93 12.75
C LEU A 410 -9.61 27.47 12.55
N LYS A 411 -10.86 27.09 12.93
CA LYS A 411 -11.42 25.75 12.67
C LYS A 411 -12.56 25.85 11.69
N GLY A 412 -12.39 25.24 10.53
CA GLY A 412 -13.39 25.15 9.48
C GLY A 412 -13.75 23.71 9.15
N ASN A 413 -14.96 23.48 8.67
CA ASN A 413 -15.47 22.15 8.36
C ASN A 413 -15.77 22.01 6.88
N VAL A 414 -15.51 20.80 6.34
CA VAL A 414 -15.83 20.42 4.98
C VAL A 414 -16.46 19.03 4.93
N GLN A 415 -17.45 18.87 4.08
CA GLN A 415 -18.03 17.57 3.76
C GLN A 415 -17.59 17.17 2.37
N PHE A 416 -17.25 15.89 2.21
CA PHE A 416 -16.88 15.25 0.96
C PHE A 416 -17.96 14.24 0.58
N PHE A 417 -18.42 14.30 -0.65
CA PHE A 417 -19.30 13.31 -1.26
C PHE A 417 -18.57 12.70 -2.43
N GLU A 418 -18.06 11.48 -2.25
CA GLU A 418 -17.18 10.85 -3.23
C GLU A 418 -17.77 9.54 -3.74
N THR A 419 -17.56 9.27 -5.01
CA THR A 419 -17.77 7.93 -5.60
C THR A 419 -16.54 7.53 -6.36
N ARG A 420 -16.14 6.27 -6.20
CA ARG A 420 -15.03 5.67 -6.91
C ARG A 420 -15.49 4.49 -7.74
N LEU A 421 -15.05 4.45 -8.99
CA LEU A 421 -15.12 3.26 -9.83
C LEU A 421 -13.72 2.69 -10.00
N GLN A 422 -13.58 1.39 -9.75
CA GLN A 422 -12.34 0.67 -9.89
C GLN A 422 -12.52 -0.53 -10.79
N LEU A 423 -11.61 -0.66 -11.77
CA LEU A 423 -11.40 -1.84 -12.58
C LEU A 423 -10.02 -2.43 -12.29
N THR A 424 -9.94 -3.74 -12.07
CA THR A 424 -8.68 -4.43 -11.80
C THR A 424 -8.67 -5.78 -12.51
N ILE A 425 -7.77 -5.95 -13.46
CA ILE A 425 -7.48 -7.22 -14.15
C ILE A 425 -6.03 -7.56 -13.81
N MET A 426 -5.84 -8.56 -12.94
CA MET A 426 -4.51 -8.98 -12.46
C MET A 426 -4.35 -10.49 -12.55
#